data_6e23920c1314fd7648b84ced276484e5
#
_entry.id   6e23920c1314fd7648b84ced276484e5
#
_cell.length_a   1.000
_cell.length_b   1.000
_cell.length_c   1.000
_cell.angle_alpha   90.00
_cell.angle_beta   90.00
_cell.angle_gamma   90.00
#
_symmetry.space_group_name_H-M   'P 1'
#
loop_
_entity.id
_entity.type
_entity.pdbx_description
1 polymer ?
#
loop_
_entity_poly.entity_id
_entity_poly.type
_entity_poly.pdbx_seq_one_letter_code
_entity_poly.pdbx_strand_id
1 'polypeptide(L)'
;MTATKQHGSIGDNLKVHFAGSENMEFSYVLHDAGVNYFLFTILPFIMDQFDIRWGRITLLKDVFAYQELPKMANHIIMDSGLFSLMFGACKDVRPDEKFIRRYKDAIVNFVLENKLDKRIACVECDCQKLLGTDLAWELRTQMRDQIPNTIINVFHFEDGKYGLDRMIEFSDYIAISVPELRIVKPKTYKEDTYRLASYIKEKKPEIDIHLLGCTETKMLKQCRFCTSSDSTSWVATNRYGRICRHNVNDLKQEKLDQVHDTIRRMVIQWGAEPTPTRITYLSNFWFAGHLLKYEYTRAAGNQD
;
A
#
# COMPACT_ATOMS: atom_id res chain seq x y z
N MET A 1 -20.47 -0.03 -26.61
CA MET A 1 -20.76 -1.00 -25.54
C MET A 1 -19.50 -1.04 -24.67
N THR A 2 -19.51 -0.27 -23.61
CA THR A 2 -18.42 -0.24 -22.63
C THR A 2 -18.54 -1.51 -21.78
N ALA A 3 -17.57 -2.41 -21.91
CA ALA A 3 -17.46 -3.57 -21.04
C ALA A 3 -17.29 -3.08 -19.60
N THR A 4 -18.28 -3.31 -18.77
CA THR A 4 -18.20 -3.14 -17.32
C THR A 4 -17.08 -4.05 -16.82
N LYS A 5 -15.95 -3.48 -16.46
CA LYS A 5 -14.88 -4.21 -15.77
C LYS A 5 -15.49 -4.77 -14.49
N GLN A 6 -15.61 -6.10 -14.38
CA GLN A 6 -15.96 -6.74 -13.12
C GLN A 6 -14.81 -6.50 -12.13
N HIS A 7 -14.96 -5.46 -11.32
CA HIS A 7 -14.13 -5.28 -10.14
C HIS A 7 -14.43 -6.43 -9.18
N GLY A 8 -13.41 -7.16 -8.76
CA GLY A 8 -13.55 -8.00 -7.57
C GLY A 8 -13.94 -7.07 -6.42
N SER A 9 -15.21 -7.10 -5.99
CA SER A 9 -15.71 -6.24 -4.93
C SER A 9 -14.89 -6.50 -3.67
N ILE A 10 -14.11 -5.50 -3.29
CA ILE A 10 -13.56 -5.41 -1.94
C ILE A 10 -14.80 -5.15 -1.09
N GLY A 11 -15.24 -6.13 -0.28
CA GLY A 11 -16.52 -6.07 0.44
C GLY A 11 -16.74 -4.76 1.21
N ASP A 12 -17.96 -4.51 1.64
CA ASP A 12 -18.51 -3.24 2.18
C ASP A 12 -17.79 -2.58 3.36
N ASN A 13 -16.67 -3.13 3.83
CA ASN A 13 -15.91 -2.65 4.98
C ASN A 13 -14.48 -2.28 4.61
N LEU A 14 -13.98 -1.18 5.17
CA LEU A 14 -12.62 -0.71 4.97
C LEU A 14 -11.57 -1.80 5.26
N LYS A 15 -10.67 -2.05 4.31
CA LYS A 15 -9.57 -3.02 4.41
C LYS A 15 -8.24 -2.29 4.55
N VAL A 16 -7.43 -2.69 5.54
CA VAL A 16 -6.11 -2.09 5.76
C VAL A 16 -5.04 -2.95 5.10
N HIS A 17 -4.33 -2.36 4.15
CA HIS A 17 -3.21 -3.00 3.45
C HIS A 17 -1.91 -2.78 4.22
N PHE A 18 -1.15 -3.83 4.40
CA PHE A 18 0.17 -3.79 5.03
C PHE A 18 1.20 -3.42 3.97
N ALA A 19 1.66 -2.16 4.00
CA ALA A 19 2.59 -1.61 3.03
C ALA A 19 4.05 -2.03 3.35
N GLY A 20 4.89 -2.13 2.31
CA GLY A 20 6.26 -2.62 2.42
C GLY A 20 6.37 -4.12 2.17
N SER A 21 5.37 -4.69 1.50
CA SER A 21 5.23 -6.12 1.24
C SER A 21 6.06 -6.62 0.04
N GLU A 22 6.92 -5.80 -0.52
CA GLU A 22 7.93 -6.22 -1.51
C GLU A 22 9.00 -7.14 -0.91
N ASN A 23 9.16 -7.16 0.42
CA ASN A 23 9.98 -8.16 1.12
C ASN A 23 9.14 -9.39 1.43
N MET A 24 9.38 -10.47 0.72
CA MET A 24 8.57 -11.68 0.83
C MET A 24 8.72 -12.44 2.14
N GLU A 25 9.84 -12.33 2.84
CA GLU A 25 9.99 -12.91 4.19
C GLU A 25 8.94 -12.30 5.13
N PHE A 26 8.80 -10.97 5.09
CA PHE A 26 7.81 -10.28 5.90
C PHE A 26 6.38 -10.61 5.46
N SER A 27 6.14 -10.69 4.16
CA SER A 27 4.82 -10.98 3.62
C SER A 27 4.34 -12.38 3.99
N TYR A 28 5.21 -13.38 3.95
CA TYR A 28 4.88 -14.73 4.42
C TYR A 28 4.59 -14.76 5.92
N VAL A 29 5.40 -14.06 6.71
CA VAL A 29 5.21 -13.97 8.17
C VAL A 29 3.89 -13.24 8.50
N LEU A 30 3.58 -12.15 7.81
CA LEU A 30 2.33 -11.43 7.96
C LEU A 30 1.12 -12.28 7.55
N HIS A 31 1.25 -13.05 6.46
CA HIS A 31 0.18 -13.94 6.00
C HIS A 31 -0.11 -15.04 7.05
N ASP A 32 0.92 -15.67 7.61
CA ASP A 32 0.77 -16.64 8.71
C ASP A 32 0.10 -16.02 9.95
N ALA A 33 0.36 -14.73 10.21
CA ALA A 33 -0.34 -13.95 11.24
C ALA A 33 -1.81 -13.62 10.87
N GLY A 34 -2.26 -14.00 9.66
CA GLY A 34 -3.62 -13.84 9.16
C GLY A 34 -3.86 -12.53 8.40
N VAL A 35 -2.83 -11.82 7.95
CA VAL A 35 -2.94 -10.66 7.05
C VAL A 35 -3.21 -11.14 5.63
N ASN A 36 -4.22 -10.55 4.95
CA ASN A 36 -4.62 -10.91 3.60
C ASN A 36 -4.73 -9.70 2.64
N TYR A 37 -4.31 -8.53 3.08
CA TYR A 37 -4.32 -7.29 2.31
C TYR A 37 -2.93 -6.68 2.33
N PHE A 38 -2.31 -6.55 1.16
CA PHE A 38 -0.92 -6.16 1.03
C PHE A 38 -0.75 -5.00 0.08
N LEU A 39 0.25 -4.16 0.35
CA LEU A 39 0.72 -3.14 -0.57
C LEU A 39 2.22 -3.29 -0.76
N PHE A 40 2.67 -3.37 -2.00
CA PHE A 40 4.09 -3.33 -2.35
C PHE A 40 4.37 -2.17 -3.32
N THR A 41 5.59 -1.64 -3.29
CA THR A 41 6.02 -0.66 -4.27
C THR A 41 6.66 -1.33 -5.49
N ILE A 42 6.38 -0.80 -6.69
CA ILE A 42 7.02 -1.27 -7.93
C ILE A 42 8.50 -0.92 -8.00
N LEU A 43 8.93 0.10 -7.27
CA LEU A 43 10.25 0.71 -7.38
C LEU A 43 11.41 -0.31 -7.41
N PRO A 44 11.51 -1.32 -6.52
CA PRO A 44 12.59 -2.31 -6.55
C PRO A 44 12.69 -3.12 -7.83
N PHE A 45 11.63 -3.18 -8.61
CA PHE A 45 11.54 -4.03 -9.81
C PHE A 45 11.88 -3.29 -11.11
N ILE A 46 11.88 -1.94 -11.07
CA ILE A 46 12.15 -1.11 -12.26
C ILE A 46 13.34 -0.17 -12.08
N MET A 47 13.92 -0.08 -10.89
CA MET A 47 14.94 0.94 -10.54
C MET A 47 16.24 0.80 -11.34
N ASP A 48 16.61 -0.39 -11.77
CA ASP A 48 17.81 -0.61 -12.59
C ASP A 48 17.73 0.15 -13.94
N GLN A 49 16.51 0.39 -14.44
CA GLN A 49 16.27 1.17 -15.65
C GLN A 49 16.55 2.68 -15.46
N PHE A 50 16.68 3.13 -14.21
CA PHE A 50 16.84 4.54 -13.81
C PHE A 50 18.14 4.83 -13.09
N ASP A 51 19.04 3.84 -12.98
CA ASP A 51 20.28 3.94 -12.26
C ASP A 51 20.08 4.31 -10.75
N ILE A 52 18.97 3.84 -10.19
CA ILE A 52 18.60 4.06 -8.78
C ILE A 52 19.04 2.85 -7.96
N ARG A 53 19.71 3.09 -6.83
CA ARG A 53 20.12 2.05 -5.90
C ARG A 53 19.12 1.91 -4.76
N TRP A 54 18.57 0.72 -4.59
CA TRP A 54 17.69 0.38 -3.49
C TRP A 54 18.36 -0.66 -2.57
N GLY A 55 18.80 -0.20 -1.41
CA GLY A 55 19.59 -1.03 -0.51
C GLY A 55 18.78 -1.95 0.40
N ARG A 56 17.98 -2.87 -0.13
CA ARG A 56 17.30 -3.88 0.70
C ARG A 56 18.03 -5.21 0.65
N ILE A 57 18.35 -5.74 1.84
CA ILE A 57 18.85 -7.12 2.01
C ILE A 57 17.64 -8.02 2.24
N THR A 58 17.49 -9.03 1.41
CA THR A 58 16.47 -10.07 1.55
C THR A 58 17.13 -11.46 1.46
N LEU A 59 16.58 -12.43 2.19
CA LEU A 59 16.97 -13.84 2.06
C LEU A 59 16.39 -14.48 0.79
N LEU A 60 15.22 -14.01 0.38
CA LEU A 60 14.45 -14.54 -0.75
C LEU A 60 14.66 -13.67 -2.00
N LYS A 61 15.88 -13.69 -2.55
CA LYS A 61 16.29 -12.80 -3.65
C LYS A 61 15.48 -12.98 -4.94
N ASP A 62 15.11 -14.24 -5.24
CA ASP A 62 14.45 -14.61 -6.49
C ASP A 62 12.94 -14.84 -6.32
N VAL A 63 12.37 -14.33 -5.21
CA VAL A 63 10.94 -14.47 -4.90
C VAL A 63 10.30 -13.08 -4.94
N PHE A 64 9.42 -12.86 -5.91
CA PHE A 64 8.88 -11.55 -6.20
C PHE A 64 7.45 -11.37 -5.71
N ALA A 65 7.17 -10.23 -5.06
CA ALA A 65 5.88 -9.92 -4.47
C ALA A 65 4.73 -9.98 -5.48
N TYR A 66 4.93 -9.47 -6.69
CA TYR A 66 3.89 -9.48 -7.74
C TYR A 66 3.50 -10.89 -8.22
N GLN A 67 4.35 -11.90 -7.98
CA GLN A 67 4.08 -13.31 -8.31
C GLN A 67 3.52 -14.10 -7.13
N GLU A 68 4.00 -13.81 -5.91
CA GLU A 68 3.68 -14.60 -4.72
C GLU A 68 2.45 -14.08 -3.96
N LEU A 69 2.31 -12.76 -3.83
CA LEU A 69 1.16 -12.20 -3.13
C LEU A 69 -0.20 -12.65 -3.71
N PRO A 70 -0.38 -12.78 -5.04
CA PRO A 70 -1.63 -13.30 -5.60
C PRO A 70 -1.99 -14.72 -5.14
N LYS A 71 -1.05 -15.52 -4.66
CA LYS A 71 -1.30 -16.88 -4.17
C LYS A 71 -1.92 -16.90 -2.77
N MET A 72 -1.79 -15.81 -2.00
CA MET A 72 -2.16 -15.77 -0.58
C MET A 72 -3.01 -14.56 -0.18
N ALA A 73 -3.08 -13.53 -1.01
CA ALA A 73 -3.79 -12.29 -0.70
C ALA A 73 -5.20 -12.25 -1.28
N ASN A 74 -6.11 -11.57 -0.59
CA ASN A 74 -7.44 -11.28 -1.09
C ASN A 74 -7.43 -10.09 -2.05
N HIS A 75 -6.63 -9.06 -1.75
CA HIS A 75 -6.43 -7.89 -2.59
C HIS A 75 -5.04 -7.29 -2.36
N ILE A 76 -4.48 -6.72 -3.42
CA ILE A 76 -3.12 -6.21 -3.43
C ILE A 76 -3.14 -4.82 -4.09
N ILE A 77 -2.34 -3.91 -3.55
CA ILE A 77 -2.07 -2.61 -4.16
C ILE A 77 -0.59 -2.56 -4.57
N MET A 78 -0.34 -2.20 -5.81
CA MET A 78 0.99 -1.87 -6.31
C MET A 78 1.13 -0.35 -6.32
N ASP A 79 1.96 0.17 -5.41
CA ASP A 79 2.28 1.59 -5.34
C ASP A 79 3.29 1.98 -6.42
N SER A 80 3.12 3.18 -7.00
CA SER A 80 4.01 3.71 -8.03
C SER A 80 5.46 3.93 -7.54
N GLY A 81 5.66 4.08 -6.25
CA GLY A 81 6.95 4.39 -5.63
C GLY A 81 7.42 5.84 -5.81
N LEU A 82 6.64 6.68 -6.48
CA LEU A 82 7.03 8.05 -6.80
C LEU A 82 7.24 8.90 -5.53
N PHE A 83 6.42 8.69 -4.50
CA PHE A 83 6.61 9.34 -3.20
C PHE A 83 8.00 9.02 -2.59
N SER A 84 8.45 7.78 -2.72
CA SER A 84 9.77 7.35 -2.22
C SER A 84 10.93 7.99 -3.01
N LEU A 85 10.71 8.25 -4.30
CA LEU A 85 11.67 8.98 -5.14
C LEU A 85 11.76 10.46 -4.76
N MET A 86 10.62 11.09 -4.44
CA MET A 86 10.57 12.52 -4.14
C MET A 86 10.98 12.86 -2.70
N PHE A 87 10.51 12.07 -1.74
CA PHE A 87 10.57 12.40 -0.31
C PHE A 87 11.21 11.31 0.55
N GLY A 88 11.50 10.15 -0.02
CA GLY A 88 12.00 8.97 0.67
C GLY A 88 13.50 8.74 0.54
N ALA A 89 13.88 7.47 0.42
CA ALA A 89 15.27 7.02 0.39
C ALA A 89 16.04 7.48 -0.88
N CYS A 90 15.34 7.86 -1.94
CA CYS A 90 15.91 8.28 -3.22
C CYS A 90 15.73 9.78 -3.48
N LYS A 91 15.61 10.60 -2.46
CA LYS A 91 15.36 12.06 -2.51
C LYS A 91 16.38 12.88 -3.29
N ASP A 92 17.53 12.30 -3.62
CA ASP A 92 18.56 12.95 -4.45
C ASP A 92 18.22 12.92 -5.94
N VAL A 93 17.26 12.10 -6.35
CA VAL A 93 16.72 12.07 -7.71
C VAL A 93 15.76 13.26 -7.84
N ARG A 94 16.03 14.13 -8.83
CA ARG A 94 15.13 15.23 -9.20
C ARG A 94 14.48 14.91 -10.53
N PRO A 95 13.29 14.28 -10.52
CA PRO A 95 12.63 13.86 -11.74
C PRO A 95 12.20 15.09 -12.58
N ASP A 96 12.64 15.14 -13.81
CA ASP A 96 12.11 16.03 -14.84
C ASP A 96 10.96 15.35 -15.61
N GLU A 97 10.35 16.05 -16.55
CA GLU A 97 9.26 15.52 -17.35
C GLU A 97 9.69 14.26 -18.14
N LYS A 98 10.88 14.27 -18.72
CA LYS A 98 11.41 13.12 -19.47
C LYS A 98 11.58 11.89 -18.58
N PHE A 99 12.07 12.10 -17.37
CA PHE A 99 12.19 11.04 -16.36
C PHE A 99 10.82 10.47 -16.02
N ILE A 100 9.84 11.32 -15.71
CA ILE A 100 8.49 10.91 -15.29
C ILE A 100 7.77 10.16 -16.42
N ARG A 101 7.88 10.61 -17.65
CA ARG A 101 7.31 9.88 -18.81
C ARG A 101 7.91 8.48 -18.96
N ARG A 102 9.23 8.36 -18.88
CA ARG A 102 9.92 7.06 -18.88
C ARG A 102 9.50 6.19 -17.68
N TYR A 103 9.33 6.81 -16.52
CA TYR A 103 8.92 6.11 -15.30
C TYR A 103 7.51 5.53 -15.45
N LYS A 104 6.57 6.33 -15.96
CA LYS A 104 5.22 5.87 -16.30
C LYS A 104 5.27 4.71 -17.31
N ASP A 105 6.08 4.83 -18.38
CA ASP A 105 6.23 3.76 -19.37
C ASP A 105 6.80 2.48 -18.74
N ALA A 106 7.76 2.59 -17.82
CA ALA A 106 8.30 1.44 -17.11
C ALA A 106 7.24 0.75 -16.23
N ILE A 107 6.35 1.51 -15.56
CA ILE A 107 5.21 0.96 -14.83
C ILE A 107 4.29 0.20 -15.77
N VAL A 108 3.90 0.80 -16.88
CA VAL A 108 3.01 0.18 -17.89
C VAL A 108 3.62 -1.12 -18.43
N ASN A 109 4.88 -1.06 -18.85
CA ASN A 109 5.59 -2.21 -19.40
C ASN A 109 5.68 -3.33 -18.34
N PHE A 110 6.02 -3.00 -17.08
CA PHE A 110 6.07 -3.98 -16.01
C PHE A 110 4.73 -4.71 -15.84
N VAL A 111 3.62 -3.97 -15.84
CA VAL A 111 2.27 -4.56 -15.71
C VAL A 111 1.96 -5.51 -16.86
N LEU A 112 2.27 -5.09 -18.10
CA LEU A 112 1.94 -5.85 -19.31
C LEU A 112 2.84 -7.07 -19.48
N GLU A 113 4.15 -6.92 -19.34
CA GLU A 113 5.14 -7.98 -19.50
C GLU A 113 4.98 -9.08 -18.48
N ASN A 114 4.71 -8.72 -17.21
CA ASN A 114 4.48 -9.68 -16.13
C ASN A 114 3.04 -10.20 -16.07
N LYS A 115 2.12 -9.70 -16.90
CA LYS A 115 0.70 -10.10 -16.91
C LYS A 115 0.11 -10.09 -15.51
N LEU A 116 0.24 -8.97 -14.81
CA LEU A 116 -0.11 -8.89 -13.40
C LEU A 116 -1.51 -9.41 -13.11
N ASP A 117 -1.65 -10.14 -12.00
CA ASP A 117 -2.95 -10.64 -11.53
C ASP A 117 -3.95 -9.47 -11.38
N LYS A 118 -5.20 -9.70 -11.81
CA LYS A 118 -6.26 -8.67 -11.79
C LYS A 118 -6.63 -8.17 -10.39
N ARG A 119 -6.27 -8.90 -9.33
CA ARG A 119 -6.45 -8.49 -7.94
C ARG A 119 -5.42 -7.44 -7.50
N ILE A 120 -4.43 -7.14 -8.32
CA ILE A 120 -3.46 -6.08 -8.09
C ILE A 120 -4.04 -4.79 -8.66
N ALA A 121 -4.42 -3.85 -7.79
CA ALA A 121 -4.74 -2.49 -8.19
C ALA A 121 -3.45 -1.66 -8.27
N CYS A 122 -3.30 -0.85 -9.31
CA CYS A 122 -2.09 -0.08 -9.57
C CYS A 122 -2.31 1.40 -9.22
N VAL A 123 -1.48 1.96 -8.37
CA VAL A 123 -1.47 3.41 -8.13
C VAL A 123 -0.87 4.12 -9.35
N GLU A 124 -1.46 5.20 -9.78
CA GLU A 124 -0.98 6.01 -10.89
C GLU A 124 0.38 6.66 -10.63
N CYS A 125 0.97 7.22 -11.68
CA CYS A 125 2.16 8.05 -11.59
C CYS A 125 1.73 9.48 -11.19
N ASP A 126 1.57 9.74 -9.90
CA ASP A 126 1.01 10.94 -9.30
C ASP A 126 2.04 12.09 -9.22
N CYS A 127 2.30 12.73 -10.36
CA CYS A 127 3.37 13.73 -10.50
C CYS A 127 2.92 15.20 -10.36
N GLN A 128 1.70 15.48 -9.90
CA GLN A 128 1.12 16.83 -9.83
C GLN A 128 2.01 17.84 -9.11
N LYS A 129 2.58 17.42 -7.98
CA LYS A 129 3.47 18.26 -7.18
C LYS A 129 4.80 18.63 -7.84
N LEU A 130 5.25 17.79 -8.75
CA LEU A 130 6.53 17.97 -9.43
C LEU A 130 6.39 18.80 -10.70
N LEU A 131 5.40 18.46 -11.54
CA LEU A 131 5.31 18.88 -12.92
C LEU A 131 3.95 19.48 -13.28
N GLY A 132 3.08 19.67 -12.28
CA GLY A 132 1.77 20.26 -12.47
C GLY A 132 0.67 19.29 -12.86
N THR A 133 -0.55 19.79 -12.81
CA THR A 133 -1.76 18.98 -12.99
C THR A 133 -1.99 18.54 -14.43
N ASP A 134 -1.58 19.34 -15.41
CA ASP A 134 -1.82 19.03 -16.83
C ASP A 134 -1.08 17.76 -17.26
N LEU A 135 0.22 17.65 -16.93
CA LEU A 135 1.00 16.46 -17.21
C LEU A 135 0.45 15.25 -16.46
N ALA A 136 0.10 15.43 -15.19
CA ALA A 136 -0.49 14.35 -14.40
C ALA A 136 -1.79 13.83 -15.03
N TRP A 137 -2.65 14.71 -15.56
CA TRP A 137 -3.86 14.31 -16.29
C TRP A 137 -3.58 13.57 -17.59
N GLU A 138 -2.57 14.00 -18.33
CA GLU A 138 -2.13 13.30 -19.55
C GLU A 138 -1.69 11.87 -19.21
N LEU A 139 -0.77 11.71 -18.25
CA LEU A 139 -0.23 10.40 -17.85
C LEU A 139 -1.29 9.48 -17.25
N ARG A 140 -2.20 10.02 -16.42
CA ARG A 140 -3.36 9.33 -15.85
C ARG A 140 -4.23 8.71 -16.94
N THR A 141 -4.54 9.50 -17.98
CA THR A 141 -5.33 9.02 -19.12
C THR A 141 -4.60 7.92 -19.87
N GLN A 142 -3.31 8.10 -20.16
CA GLN A 142 -2.50 7.09 -20.82
C GLN A 142 -2.44 5.79 -20.00
N MET A 143 -2.21 5.86 -18.70
CA MET A 143 -2.17 4.66 -17.85
C MET A 143 -3.49 3.91 -17.84
N ARG A 144 -4.62 4.62 -17.73
CA ARG A 144 -5.95 4.01 -17.77
C ARG A 144 -6.21 3.26 -19.08
N ASP A 145 -5.75 3.83 -20.21
CA ASP A 145 -5.98 3.25 -21.52
C ASP A 145 -5.03 2.07 -21.81
N GLN A 146 -3.88 2.01 -21.15
CA GLN A 146 -2.82 1.01 -21.39
C GLN A 146 -2.84 -0.15 -20.36
N ILE A 147 -3.18 0.11 -19.11
CA ILE A 147 -3.13 -0.88 -18.03
C ILE A 147 -4.48 -1.57 -17.88
N PRO A 148 -4.53 -2.93 -17.97
CA PRO A 148 -5.80 -3.67 -17.82
C PRO A 148 -6.28 -3.82 -16.37
N ASN A 149 -5.41 -3.58 -15.41
CA ASN A 149 -5.70 -3.62 -13.97
C ASN A 149 -6.47 -2.37 -13.53
N THR A 150 -7.11 -2.45 -12.37
CA THR A 150 -7.72 -1.28 -11.73
C THR A 150 -6.66 -0.22 -11.43
N ILE A 151 -6.92 1.03 -11.80
CA ILE A 151 -6.04 2.17 -11.49
C ILE A 151 -6.61 2.92 -10.30
N ILE A 152 -5.76 3.18 -9.31
CA ILE A 152 -6.03 4.07 -8.19
C ILE A 152 -5.47 5.45 -8.54
N ASN A 153 -6.37 6.43 -8.74
CA ASN A 153 -5.99 7.80 -9.05
C ASN A 153 -5.83 8.61 -7.76
N VAL A 154 -4.73 9.32 -7.62
CA VAL A 154 -4.39 10.02 -6.37
C VAL A 154 -4.80 11.47 -6.45
N PHE A 155 -5.70 11.88 -5.55
CA PHE A 155 -6.07 13.26 -5.36
C PHE A 155 -5.00 13.98 -4.52
N HIS A 156 -4.48 15.06 -5.06
CA HIS A 156 -3.59 16.00 -4.39
C HIS A 156 -4.27 17.36 -4.21
N PHE A 157 -3.80 18.12 -3.22
CA PHE A 157 -4.42 19.40 -2.90
C PHE A 157 -4.32 20.42 -4.05
N GLU A 158 -3.29 20.28 -4.88
CA GLU A 158 -3.06 21.08 -6.09
C GLU A 158 -4.16 20.92 -7.16
N ASP A 159 -4.83 19.77 -7.19
CA ASP A 159 -5.94 19.51 -8.12
C ASP A 159 -7.15 20.44 -7.86
N GLY A 160 -7.29 20.89 -6.62
CA GLY A 160 -8.40 21.73 -6.19
C GLY A 160 -9.76 21.05 -6.34
N LYS A 161 -10.83 21.82 -6.12
CA LYS A 161 -12.20 21.28 -6.21
C LYS A 161 -12.56 20.84 -7.63
N TYR A 162 -12.18 21.60 -8.64
CA TYR A 162 -12.47 21.28 -10.04
C TYR A 162 -11.77 19.99 -10.47
N GLY A 163 -10.49 19.80 -10.08
CA GLY A 163 -9.75 18.58 -10.35
C GLY A 163 -10.34 17.36 -9.62
N LEU A 164 -10.82 17.55 -8.38
CA LEU A 164 -11.52 16.49 -7.66
C LEU A 164 -12.82 16.06 -8.36
N ASP A 165 -13.66 17.03 -8.76
CA ASP A 165 -14.92 16.74 -9.47
C ASP A 165 -14.64 16.00 -10.78
N ARG A 166 -13.64 16.44 -11.56
CA ARG A 166 -13.20 15.77 -12.78
C ARG A 166 -12.67 14.35 -12.49
N MET A 167 -11.95 14.17 -11.37
CA MET A 167 -11.41 12.85 -10.99
C MET A 167 -12.53 11.89 -10.59
N ILE A 168 -13.59 12.36 -9.91
CA ILE A 168 -14.75 11.55 -9.54
C ILE A 168 -15.46 11.00 -10.78
N GLU A 169 -15.59 11.81 -11.83
CA GLU A 169 -16.18 11.39 -13.11
C GLU A 169 -15.28 10.38 -13.84
N PHE A 170 -13.97 10.60 -13.79
CA PHE A 170 -12.99 9.83 -14.53
C PHE A 170 -12.69 8.47 -13.89
N SER A 171 -12.65 8.38 -12.55
CA SER A 171 -12.07 7.26 -11.82
C SER A 171 -13.14 6.32 -11.26
N ASP A 172 -12.77 5.05 -11.10
CA ASP A 172 -13.53 4.09 -10.31
C ASP A 172 -12.91 3.89 -8.91
N TYR A 173 -11.67 4.31 -8.72
CA TYR A 173 -10.95 4.20 -7.45
C TYR A 173 -10.09 5.46 -7.24
N ILE A 174 -10.38 6.22 -6.19
CA ILE A 174 -9.65 7.45 -5.82
C ILE A 174 -8.90 7.24 -4.51
N ALA A 175 -7.66 7.69 -4.46
CA ALA A 175 -6.89 7.77 -3.24
C ALA A 175 -6.83 9.20 -2.71
N ILE A 176 -6.94 9.36 -1.38
CA ILE A 176 -6.71 10.60 -0.65
C ILE A 176 -5.38 10.50 0.09
N SER A 177 -4.44 11.39 -0.21
CA SER A 177 -3.13 11.43 0.46
C SER A 177 -3.24 12.04 1.86
N VAL A 178 -3.42 11.20 2.88
CA VAL A 178 -3.50 11.64 4.29
C VAL A 178 -2.18 12.24 4.79
N PRO A 179 -0.98 11.70 4.45
CA PRO A 179 0.28 12.34 4.81
C PRO A 179 0.43 13.75 4.25
N GLU A 180 -0.02 13.97 3.02
CA GLU A 180 -0.04 15.31 2.44
C GLU A 180 -0.96 16.25 3.19
N LEU A 181 -2.21 15.86 3.42
CA LEU A 181 -3.17 16.67 4.19
C LEU A 181 -2.61 17.02 5.57
N ARG A 182 -1.88 16.10 6.21
CA ARG A 182 -1.22 16.36 7.51
C ARG A 182 -0.16 17.47 7.42
N ILE A 183 0.54 17.58 6.29
CA ILE A 183 1.53 18.63 6.06
C ILE A 183 0.84 19.97 5.75
N VAL A 184 -0.13 19.97 4.82
CA VAL A 184 -0.79 21.19 4.32
C VAL A 184 -1.82 21.72 5.32
N LYS A 185 -2.51 20.84 6.04
CA LYS A 185 -3.60 21.14 6.98
C LYS A 185 -3.41 20.47 8.35
N PRO A 186 -2.30 20.71 9.06
CA PRO A 186 -1.92 19.93 10.26
C PRO A 186 -2.96 19.95 11.38
N LYS A 187 -3.78 20.98 11.47
CA LYS A 187 -4.82 21.11 12.51
C LYS A 187 -6.14 20.43 12.13
N THR A 188 -6.46 20.32 10.85
CA THR A 188 -7.77 19.91 10.35
C THR A 188 -7.72 18.67 9.44
N TYR A 189 -6.53 18.10 9.15
CA TYR A 189 -6.36 17.03 8.17
C TYR A 189 -7.31 15.84 8.39
N LYS A 190 -7.66 15.51 9.64
CA LYS A 190 -8.57 14.40 9.95
C LYS A 190 -9.99 14.71 9.48
N GLU A 191 -10.45 15.90 9.81
CA GLU A 191 -11.76 16.42 9.41
C GLU A 191 -11.82 16.61 7.90
N ASP A 192 -10.76 17.16 7.32
CA ASP A 192 -10.68 17.37 5.88
C ASP A 192 -10.64 16.04 5.11
N THR A 193 -9.94 15.01 5.62
CA THR A 193 -9.98 13.66 5.04
C THR A 193 -11.42 13.11 5.04
N TYR A 194 -12.12 13.20 6.17
CA TYR A 194 -13.50 12.74 6.27
C TYR A 194 -14.43 13.51 5.31
N ARG A 195 -14.31 14.84 5.23
CA ARG A 195 -15.11 15.68 4.32
C ARG A 195 -14.86 15.34 2.85
N LEU A 196 -13.58 15.17 2.47
CA LEU A 196 -13.23 14.76 1.10
C LEU A 196 -13.82 13.40 0.76
N ALA A 197 -13.62 12.41 1.62
CA ALA A 197 -14.16 11.06 1.40
C ALA A 197 -15.69 11.06 1.33
N SER A 198 -16.37 11.82 2.21
CA SER A 198 -17.82 11.96 2.20
C SER A 198 -18.32 12.65 0.93
N TYR A 199 -17.64 13.71 0.49
CA TYR A 199 -17.97 14.42 -0.75
C TYR A 199 -17.85 13.50 -1.97
N ILE A 200 -16.78 12.69 -2.06
CA ILE A 200 -16.58 11.73 -3.14
C ILE A 200 -17.74 10.73 -3.17
N LYS A 201 -18.09 10.14 -2.01
CA LYS A 201 -19.20 9.17 -1.90
C LYS A 201 -20.58 9.77 -2.17
N GLU A 202 -20.79 11.03 -1.80
CA GLU A 202 -22.03 11.74 -2.12
C GLU A 202 -22.20 11.94 -3.63
N LYS A 203 -21.13 12.25 -4.35
CA LYS A 203 -21.13 12.45 -5.81
C LYS A 203 -21.23 11.13 -6.59
N LYS A 204 -20.52 10.08 -6.15
CA LYS A 204 -20.46 8.78 -6.81
C LYS A 204 -20.43 7.66 -5.74
N PRO A 205 -21.60 7.19 -5.27
CA PRO A 205 -21.68 6.25 -4.14
C PRO A 205 -20.90 4.95 -4.34
N GLU A 206 -20.81 4.47 -5.58
CA GLU A 206 -20.15 3.22 -5.95
C GLU A 206 -18.63 3.33 -6.05
N ILE A 207 -18.06 4.55 -6.04
CA ILE A 207 -16.62 4.75 -6.21
C ILE A 207 -15.83 4.16 -5.04
N ASP A 208 -14.75 3.48 -5.32
CA ASP A 208 -13.81 3.03 -4.30
C ASP A 208 -12.93 4.19 -3.79
N ILE A 209 -12.67 4.22 -2.48
CA ILE A 209 -11.82 5.24 -1.85
C ILE A 209 -10.71 4.57 -1.07
N HIS A 210 -9.47 4.96 -1.35
CA HIS A 210 -8.27 4.56 -0.62
C HIS A 210 -7.74 5.72 0.23
N LEU A 211 -7.41 5.44 1.49
CA LEU A 211 -6.77 6.40 2.38
C LEU A 211 -5.26 6.09 2.45
N LEU A 212 -4.46 6.74 1.62
CA LEU A 212 -3.01 6.55 1.60
C LEU A 212 -2.39 6.90 2.95
N GLY A 213 -1.52 6.03 3.46
CA GLY A 213 -0.73 6.24 4.66
C GLY A 213 -1.54 6.45 5.93
N CYS A 214 -2.76 5.90 6.02
CA CYS A 214 -3.70 6.11 7.12
C CYS A 214 -4.03 4.83 7.87
N THR A 215 -3.57 4.72 9.12
CA THR A 215 -3.96 3.65 10.05
C THR A 215 -4.32 4.16 11.44
N GLU A 216 -4.57 5.47 11.58
CA GLU A 216 -5.05 6.00 12.84
C GLU A 216 -6.48 5.50 13.13
N THR A 217 -6.66 4.76 14.23
CA THR A 217 -7.91 4.06 14.59
C THR A 217 -9.14 4.97 14.60
N LYS A 218 -9.00 6.25 15.01
CA LYS A 218 -10.11 7.21 14.97
C LYS A 218 -10.52 7.53 13.54
N MET A 219 -9.56 7.72 12.65
CA MET A 219 -9.84 8.00 11.24
C MET A 219 -10.44 6.79 10.54
N LEU A 220 -9.92 5.58 10.80
CA LEU A 220 -10.50 4.34 10.27
C LEU A 220 -11.97 4.19 10.66
N LYS A 221 -12.31 4.49 11.93
CA LYS A 221 -13.70 4.47 12.41
C LYS A 221 -14.59 5.49 11.71
N GLN A 222 -14.11 6.72 11.53
CA GLN A 222 -14.85 7.78 10.87
C GLN A 222 -15.06 7.52 9.38
N CYS A 223 -14.01 6.98 8.73
CA CYS A 223 -13.99 6.73 7.29
C CYS A 223 -14.26 5.25 6.94
N ARG A 224 -14.96 4.49 7.80
CA ARG A 224 -15.24 3.06 7.58
C ARG A 224 -16.01 2.75 6.29
N PHE A 225 -16.63 3.76 5.69
CA PHE A 225 -17.30 3.69 4.39
C PHE A 225 -16.33 3.78 3.20
N CYS A 226 -15.05 4.08 3.44
CA CYS A 226 -14.01 3.94 2.43
C CYS A 226 -13.67 2.47 2.19
N THR A 227 -13.11 2.19 1.02
CA THR A 227 -12.81 0.82 0.59
C THR A 227 -11.55 0.29 1.23
N SER A 228 -10.49 1.10 1.28
CA SER A 228 -9.20 0.66 1.80
C SER A 228 -8.37 1.77 2.40
N SER A 229 -7.34 1.37 3.12
CA SER A 229 -6.23 2.21 3.58
C SER A 229 -4.94 1.40 3.64
N ASP A 230 -3.81 2.06 3.86
CA ASP A 230 -2.52 1.40 4.02
C ASP A 230 -1.65 2.04 5.08
N SER A 231 -0.61 1.34 5.51
CA SER A 231 0.49 1.89 6.28
C SER A 231 1.68 0.96 6.38
N THR A 232 2.86 1.56 6.55
CA THR A 232 4.10 0.91 6.97
C THR A 232 4.28 0.91 8.50
N SER A 233 3.29 1.30 9.28
CA SER A 233 3.41 1.45 10.74
C SER A 233 3.80 0.16 11.47
N TRP A 234 3.45 -1.00 10.94
CA TRP A 234 3.85 -2.31 11.45
C TRP A 234 5.37 -2.55 11.40
N VAL A 235 6.08 -1.93 10.44
CA VAL A 235 7.54 -1.98 10.33
C VAL A 235 8.22 -1.19 11.45
N ALA A 236 7.57 -0.15 11.96
CA ALA A 236 8.08 0.69 13.02
C ALA A 236 8.34 -0.08 14.33
N THR A 237 7.64 -1.18 14.55
CA THR A 237 7.81 -2.09 15.69
C THR A 237 9.26 -2.52 15.87
N ASN A 238 9.89 -2.95 14.77
CA ASN A 238 11.29 -3.38 14.81
C ASN A 238 12.30 -2.23 14.74
N ARG A 239 11.90 -1.09 14.13
CA ARG A 239 12.78 0.10 14.09
C ARG A 239 12.92 0.80 15.42
N TYR A 240 11.85 0.81 16.24
CA TYR A 240 11.76 1.63 17.45
C TYR A 240 11.46 0.84 18.71
N GLY A 241 11.45 -0.51 18.65
CA GLY A 241 11.17 -1.39 19.78
C GLY A 241 9.76 -1.24 20.36
N ARG A 242 8.82 -0.69 19.57
CA ARG A 242 7.45 -0.44 20.02
C ARG A 242 6.47 -1.25 19.19
N ILE A 243 5.87 -2.27 19.76
CA ILE A 243 4.62 -2.85 19.25
C ILE A 243 3.52 -1.94 19.77
N CYS A 244 2.80 -1.26 18.87
CA CYS A 244 1.67 -0.37 19.13
C CYS A 244 0.94 -0.68 20.43
N ARG A 245 1.09 0.13 21.48
CA ARG A 245 0.40 0.07 22.78
C ARG A 245 0.32 -1.30 23.48
N HIS A 246 0.63 -2.38 22.82
CA HIS A 246 0.65 -3.73 23.37
C HIS A 246 2.09 -4.15 23.65
N ASN A 247 2.30 -4.66 24.84
CA ASN A 247 3.59 -5.18 25.23
C ASN A 247 3.66 -6.65 24.77
N VAL A 248 4.74 -7.06 24.09
CA VAL A 248 4.98 -8.48 23.75
C VAL A 248 4.92 -9.35 25.01
N ASN A 249 5.25 -8.76 26.17
CA ASN A 249 5.19 -9.40 27.49
C ASN A 249 3.76 -9.79 27.94
N ASP A 250 2.71 -9.27 27.27
CA ASP A 250 1.32 -9.63 27.58
C ASP A 250 0.89 -10.93 26.91
N LEU A 251 1.74 -11.49 26.02
CA LEU A 251 1.47 -12.76 25.36
C LEU A 251 1.88 -13.92 26.28
N LYS A 252 1.03 -14.95 26.32
CA LYS A 252 1.38 -16.19 27.02
C LYS A 252 2.63 -16.82 26.41
N GLN A 253 3.54 -17.33 27.23
CA GLN A 253 4.80 -17.96 26.80
C GLN A 253 4.56 -19.06 25.77
N GLU A 254 3.52 -19.88 25.95
CA GLU A 254 3.13 -20.94 25.00
C GLU A 254 2.88 -20.39 23.59
N LYS A 255 2.24 -19.21 23.47
CA LYS A 255 2.00 -18.55 22.17
C LYS A 255 3.30 -18.06 21.52
N LEU A 256 4.23 -17.55 22.34
CA LEU A 256 5.55 -17.12 21.89
C LEU A 256 6.33 -18.32 21.32
N ASP A 257 6.33 -19.43 22.03
CA ASP A 257 7.04 -20.65 21.63
C ASP A 257 6.48 -21.21 20.32
N GLN A 258 5.16 -21.25 20.16
CA GLN A 258 4.49 -21.66 18.93
C GLN A 258 4.89 -20.79 17.73
N VAL A 259 4.92 -19.47 17.91
CA VAL A 259 5.33 -18.54 16.84
C VAL A 259 6.81 -18.71 16.51
N HIS A 260 7.68 -18.83 17.52
CA HIS A 260 9.11 -19.08 17.30
C HIS A 260 9.36 -20.37 16.50
N ASP A 261 8.64 -21.44 16.81
CA ASP A 261 8.75 -22.71 16.10
C ASP A 261 8.24 -22.63 14.65
N THR A 262 7.16 -21.88 14.44
CA THR A 262 6.64 -21.63 13.09
C THR A 262 7.65 -20.82 12.27
N ILE A 263 8.17 -19.72 12.82
CA ILE A 263 9.18 -18.91 12.14
C ILE A 263 10.47 -19.71 11.88
N ARG A 264 10.89 -20.54 12.82
CA ARG A 264 12.05 -21.42 12.63
C ARG A 264 11.88 -22.34 11.43
N ARG A 265 10.71 -22.98 11.29
CA ARG A 265 10.39 -23.84 10.15
C ARG A 265 10.40 -23.08 8.83
N MET A 266 9.81 -21.88 8.79
CA MET A 266 9.84 -21.01 7.60
C MET A 266 11.27 -20.68 7.18
N VAL A 267 12.11 -20.24 8.13
CA VAL A 267 13.52 -19.87 7.85
C VAL A 267 14.30 -21.05 7.28
N ILE A 268 14.11 -22.26 7.84
CA ILE A 268 14.74 -23.49 7.32
C ILE A 268 14.23 -23.79 5.90
N GLN A 269 12.93 -23.68 5.67
CA GLN A 269 12.32 -23.90 4.35
C GLN A 269 12.86 -22.93 3.30
N TRP A 270 13.21 -21.71 3.70
CA TRP A 270 13.85 -20.72 2.84
C TRP A 270 15.34 -20.96 2.61
N GLY A 271 15.89 -22.06 3.15
CA GLY A 271 17.31 -22.40 3.01
C GLY A 271 18.24 -21.52 3.85
N ALA A 272 17.73 -20.86 4.89
CA ALA A 272 18.50 -19.97 5.74
C ALA A 272 18.73 -20.58 7.14
N GLU A 273 19.80 -20.15 7.81
CA GLU A 273 20.08 -20.55 9.17
C GLU A 273 19.12 -19.90 10.17
N PRO A 274 18.40 -20.68 11.01
CA PRO A 274 17.41 -20.15 11.96
C PRO A 274 18.11 -19.66 13.26
N THR A 275 18.93 -18.63 13.14
CA THR A 275 19.59 -18.02 14.31
C THR A 275 18.56 -17.42 15.28
N PRO A 276 18.83 -17.40 16.59
CA PRO A 276 17.91 -16.80 17.59
C PRO A 276 17.54 -15.37 17.24
N THR A 277 18.49 -14.55 16.78
CA THR A 277 18.25 -13.17 16.37
C THR A 277 17.27 -13.08 15.21
N ARG A 278 17.41 -13.91 14.19
CA ARG A 278 16.52 -13.96 13.02
C ARG A 278 15.12 -14.40 13.40
N ILE A 279 15.00 -15.45 14.23
CA ILE A 279 13.71 -15.93 14.72
C ILE A 279 13.00 -14.82 15.49
N THR A 280 13.67 -14.19 16.46
CA THR A 280 13.10 -13.08 17.24
C THR A 280 12.69 -11.90 16.34
N TYR A 281 13.53 -11.53 15.39
CA TYR A 281 13.26 -10.43 14.45
C TYR A 281 11.99 -10.69 13.63
N LEU A 282 11.85 -11.85 13.02
CA LEU A 282 10.69 -12.22 12.22
C LEU A 282 9.44 -12.42 13.06
N SER A 283 9.58 -13.00 14.26
CA SER A 283 8.46 -13.15 15.20
C SER A 283 7.88 -11.81 15.63
N ASN A 284 8.68 -10.78 15.79
CA ASN A 284 8.19 -9.43 16.06
C ASN A 284 7.29 -8.90 14.94
N PHE A 285 7.57 -9.22 13.68
CA PHE A 285 6.68 -8.89 12.57
C PHE A 285 5.39 -9.70 12.60
N TRP A 286 5.47 -10.96 12.95
CA TRP A 286 4.28 -11.80 13.13
C TRP A 286 3.34 -11.19 14.18
N PHE A 287 3.86 -10.83 15.35
CA PHE A 287 3.07 -10.22 16.41
C PHE A 287 2.51 -8.86 16.00
N ALA A 288 3.30 -8.03 15.33
CA ALA A 288 2.83 -6.75 14.80
C ALA A 288 1.66 -6.94 13.82
N GLY A 289 1.78 -7.89 12.89
CA GLY A 289 0.73 -8.23 11.94
C GLY A 289 -0.54 -8.72 12.62
N HIS A 290 -0.40 -9.66 13.56
CA HIS A 290 -1.51 -10.25 14.29
C HIS A 290 -2.30 -9.20 15.11
N LEU A 291 -1.60 -8.38 15.89
CA LEU A 291 -2.22 -7.38 16.75
C LEU A 291 -2.84 -6.23 15.94
N LEU A 292 -2.11 -5.70 14.96
CA LEU A 292 -2.59 -4.61 14.13
C LEU A 292 -3.75 -5.02 13.23
N LYS A 293 -3.72 -6.23 12.67
CA LYS A 293 -4.86 -6.76 11.93
C LYS A 293 -6.12 -6.72 12.80
N TYR A 294 -6.06 -7.23 14.01
CA TYR A 294 -7.20 -7.23 14.94
C TYR A 294 -7.67 -5.80 15.27
N GLU A 295 -6.72 -4.89 15.58
CA GLU A 295 -7.03 -3.49 15.87
C GLU A 295 -7.71 -2.81 14.68
N TYR A 296 -7.20 -3.02 13.47
CA TYR A 296 -7.72 -2.42 12.25
C TYR A 296 -9.09 -3.00 11.88
N THR A 297 -9.26 -4.31 11.95
CA THR A 297 -10.53 -5.00 11.70
C THR A 297 -11.62 -4.44 12.60
N ARG A 298 -11.34 -4.31 13.90
CA ARG A 298 -12.26 -3.73 14.86
C ARG A 298 -12.55 -2.25 14.61
N ALA A 299 -11.54 -1.47 14.23
CA ALA A 299 -11.71 -0.05 13.91
C ALA A 299 -12.55 0.18 12.66
N ALA A 300 -12.38 -0.67 11.65
CA ALA A 300 -13.12 -0.63 10.40
C ALA A 300 -14.58 -1.11 10.54
N GLY A 301 -14.98 -1.64 11.70
CA GLY A 301 -16.34 -2.14 11.96
C GLY A 301 -16.58 -3.55 11.43
N ASN A 302 -15.52 -4.28 11.05
CA ASN A 302 -15.61 -5.68 10.69
C ASN A 302 -15.82 -6.53 11.97
N GLN A 303 -16.73 -7.48 11.93
CA GLN A 303 -16.78 -8.57 12.92
C GLN A 303 -15.81 -9.65 12.46
N ASP A 304 -15.07 -10.26 13.40
CA ASP A 304 -14.16 -11.38 13.13
C ASP A 304 -14.90 -12.60 12.62
#